data_62bfe4d5d238fa21610883c527ae6e9e
#
_entry.id   62bfe4d5d238fa21610883c527ae6e9e
#
_cell.length_a   1.000
_cell.length_b   1.000
_cell.length_c   1.000
_cell.angle_alpha   90.00
_cell.angle_beta   90.00
_cell.angle_gamma   90.00
#
_symmetry.space_group_name_H-M   'P 1'
#
loop_
_entity.id
_entity.type
_entity.pdbx_description
1 polymer ?
#
loop_
_entity_poly.entity_id
_entity_poly.type
_entity_poly.pdbx_seq_one_letter_code
_entity_poly.pdbx_strand_id
1 'polypeptide(L)'
;MDGGTMQLRSSYRWFVVGVFFLFMLLHQADKLLIGPLTTPIMEEFGINEAQMGAVSSLAIGVAAVLYLVWGYFYDRYARAKLVALASFIWGSTTWLNALAPNYPTFLATRATTGIDDSSYPGIFSLLSDYFGPRMRGKVYGLLQVAQPLGYMLGTILALTLGASLGWRNVFFITGGVGILVAVLIFFGIRELPRGRAEPEMEGLAEIGAYRIDLTKARALLRNSSLLLLMAQGFFGVFPWNVITFWFFRYLEVERGYTSDQVMVTMLLAILFLSAGYFLGGYMGDLAFRHTRRGRVLVAGTGVLSGAVLLYLTLNVPLEQTGLFMVFLSATGITMSIAAPNVPATIHDIIEPEARSTAHSLTYFAENIGSAAAPFLAGLIAVRSSLHVAILVICISTWLVCAALFGSVAYRIPHDIEALRRLMAERAEREGSHWREPSQAD
;
A
#
# COMPACT_ATOMS: atom_id res chain seq x y z
N MET A 1 -42.61 15.71 9.86
CA MET A 1 -41.76 15.77 8.64
C MET A 1 -41.12 14.41 8.49
N ASP A 2 -41.53 13.70 7.46
CA ASP A 2 -41.25 12.28 7.26
C ASP A 2 -39.75 11.95 7.27
N GLY A 3 -39.31 11.23 8.28
CA GLY A 3 -38.03 10.57 8.34
C GLY A 3 -37.96 9.34 7.44
N GLY A 4 -38.27 9.51 6.14
CA GLY A 4 -38.17 8.45 5.17
C GLY A 4 -36.72 7.98 5.04
N THR A 5 -36.42 6.81 5.56
CA THR A 5 -35.17 6.08 5.28
C THR A 5 -35.02 5.96 3.77
N MET A 6 -34.21 6.84 3.17
CA MET A 6 -33.95 6.84 1.73
C MET A 6 -33.23 5.52 1.39
N GLN A 7 -34.00 4.49 1.06
CA GLN A 7 -33.44 3.22 0.59
C GLN A 7 -32.67 3.49 -0.68
N LEU A 8 -31.34 3.49 -0.58
CA LEU A 8 -30.49 3.62 -1.75
C LEU A 8 -30.73 2.41 -2.65
N ARG A 9 -31.03 2.67 -3.92
CA ARG A 9 -31.15 1.61 -4.94
C ARG A 9 -29.86 0.80 -4.95
N SER A 10 -29.97 -0.51 -5.01
CA SER A 10 -28.78 -1.41 -5.06
C SER A 10 -27.81 -1.02 -6.19
N SER A 11 -28.31 -0.64 -7.35
CA SER A 11 -27.51 -0.16 -8.48
C SER A 11 -26.66 1.07 -8.17
N TYR A 12 -27.15 2.00 -7.34
CA TYR A 12 -26.37 3.17 -6.96
C TYR A 12 -25.18 2.83 -6.06
N ARG A 13 -25.34 1.87 -5.13
CA ARG A 13 -24.22 1.42 -4.25
C ARG A 13 -23.09 0.82 -5.10
N TRP A 14 -23.41 0.02 -6.10
CA TRP A 14 -22.43 -0.57 -7.00
C TRP A 14 -21.84 0.46 -7.97
N PHE A 15 -22.58 1.49 -8.37
CA PHE A 15 -22.03 2.64 -9.10
C PHE A 15 -20.94 3.33 -8.27
N VAL A 16 -21.17 3.58 -6.98
CA VAL A 16 -20.16 4.18 -6.07
C VAL A 16 -18.90 3.30 -5.97
N VAL A 17 -19.07 1.98 -5.87
CA VAL A 17 -17.93 1.03 -5.90
C VAL A 17 -17.18 1.12 -7.22
N GLY A 18 -17.88 1.16 -8.34
CA GLY A 18 -17.29 1.29 -9.68
C GLY A 18 -16.47 2.57 -9.84
N VAL A 19 -16.99 3.69 -9.36
CA VAL A 19 -16.29 4.99 -9.41
C VAL A 19 -15.03 4.96 -8.54
N PHE A 20 -15.08 4.41 -7.34
CA PHE A 20 -13.90 4.30 -6.48
C PHE A 20 -12.89 3.26 -6.98
N PHE A 21 -13.36 2.17 -7.57
CA PHE A 21 -12.48 1.23 -8.25
C PHE A 21 -11.72 1.92 -9.40
N LEU A 22 -12.44 2.67 -10.22
CA LEU A 22 -11.85 3.44 -11.32
C LEU A 22 -10.84 4.48 -10.81
N PHE A 23 -11.20 5.22 -9.76
CA PHE A 23 -10.28 6.16 -9.12
C PHE A 23 -9.01 5.47 -8.64
N MET A 24 -9.12 4.38 -7.86
CA MET A 24 -7.97 3.65 -7.33
C MET A 24 -7.10 3.04 -8.44
N LEU A 25 -7.73 2.50 -9.48
CA LEU A 25 -7.04 1.93 -10.65
C LEU A 25 -6.20 2.99 -11.38
N LEU A 26 -6.83 4.13 -11.72
CA LEU A 26 -6.21 5.18 -12.52
C LEU A 26 -5.17 5.97 -11.71
N HIS A 27 -5.45 6.23 -10.43
CA HIS A 27 -4.51 6.87 -9.53
C HIS A 27 -3.26 5.99 -9.30
N GLN A 28 -3.45 4.68 -9.10
CA GLN A 28 -2.33 3.75 -8.98
C GLN A 28 -1.53 3.63 -10.29
N ALA A 29 -2.20 3.67 -11.44
CA ALA A 29 -1.53 3.70 -12.73
C ALA A 29 -0.65 4.94 -12.87
N ASP A 30 -1.17 6.13 -12.57
CA ASP A 30 -0.42 7.41 -12.64
C ASP A 30 0.74 7.45 -11.65
N LYS A 31 0.53 7.01 -10.42
CA LYS A 31 1.56 6.97 -9.38
C LYS A 31 2.80 6.19 -9.82
N LEU A 32 2.61 5.08 -10.52
CA LEU A 32 3.68 4.19 -10.93
C LEU A 32 4.24 4.47 -12.34
N LEU A 33 3.71 5.46 -13.07
CA LEU A 33 4.28 5.92 -14.35
C LEU A 33 5.74 6.36 -14.22
N ILE A 34 6.12 6.91 -13.07
CA ILE A 34 7.45 7.48 -12.86
C ILE A 34 8.58 6.45 -13.02
N GLY A 35 8.35 5.19 -12.63
CA GLY A 35 9.32 4.11 -12.77
C GLY A 35 9.72 3.86 -14.24
N PRO A 36 8.77 3.46 -15.11
CA PRO A 36 9.03 3.26 -16.53
C PRO A 36 9.51 4.53 -17.28
N LEU A 37 9.12 5.73 -16.81
CA LEU A 37 9.49 7.00 -17.42
C LEU A 37 10.80 7.60 -16.84
N THR A 38 11.47 6.90 -15.94
CA THR A 38 12.71 7.38 -15.29
C THR A 38 13.79 7.75 -16.31
N THR A 39 14.05 6.89 -17.29
CA THR A 39 15.10 7.12 -18.29
C THR A 39 14.87 8.39 -19.11
N PRO A 40 13.73 8.59 -19.80
CA PRO A 40 13.53 9.80 -20.59
C PRO A 40 13.47 11.09 -19.74
N ILE A 41 13.00 11.04 -18.51
CA ILE A 41 13.01 12.20 -17.59
C ILE A 41 14.44 12.57 -17.20
N MET A 42 15.27 11.57 -16.88
CA MET A 42 16.67 11.80 -16.52
C MET A 42 17.47 12.38 -17.70
N GLU A 43 17.26 11.86 -18.89
CA GLU A 43 17.92 12.36 -20.12
C GLU A 43 17.53 13.80 -20.43
N GLU A 44 16.25 14.16 -20.33
CA GLU A 44 15.78 15.51 -20.62
C GLU A 44 16.31 16.55 -19.62
N PHE A 45 16.36 16.21 -18.32
CA PHE A 45 16.85 17.15 -17.30
C PHE A 45 18.35 17.06 -17.05
N GLY A 46 19.06 16.09 -17.65
CA GLY A 46 20.49 15.87 -17.44
C GLY A 46 20.83 15.53 -15.99
N ILE A 47 20.00 14.74 -15.31
CA ILE A 47 20.12 14.41 -13.89
C ILE A 47 20.61 12.97 -13.67
N ASN A 48 21.24 12.74 -12.53
CA ASN A 48 21.73 11.45 -12.13
C ASN A 48 20.69 10.64 -11.31
N GLU A 49 21.02 9.37 -11.00
CA GLU A 49 20.15 8.45 -10.25
C GLU A 49 19.84 8.95 -8.84
N ALA A 50 20.78 9.62 -8.16
CA ALA A 50 20.53 10.17 -6.82
C ALA A 50 19.49 11.30 -6.87
N GLN A 51 19.58 12.17 -7.86
CA GLN A 51 18.61 13.24 -8.09
C GLN A 51 17.24 12.70 -8.46
N MET A 52 17.19 11.68 -9.32
CA MET A 52 15.93 11.05 -9.70
C MET A 52 15.32 10.25 -8.54
N GLY A 53 16.13 9.58 -7.73
CA GLY A 53 15.69 8.92 -6.49
C GLY A 53 15.08 9.90 -5.49
N ALA A 54 15.64 11.11 -5.38
CA ALA A 54 15.10 12.17 -4.53
C ALA A 54 13.68 12.60 -4.94
N VAL A 55 13.35 12.55 -6.25
CA VAL A 55 12.02 12.88 -6.78
C VAL A 55 10.94 11.97 -6.17
N SER A 56 11.17 10.66 -6.19
CA SER A 56 10.22 9.70 -5.60
C SER A 56 10.21 9.78 -4.06
N SER A 57 11.39 9.86 -3.46
CA SER A 57 11.54 9.91 -2.00
C SER A 57 10.86 11.11 -1.36
N LEU A 58 10.95 12.28 -1.99
CA LEU A 58 10.32 13.50 -1.48
C LEU A 58 8.79 13.42 -1.56
N ALA A 59 8.23 12.90 -2.66
CA ALA A 59 6.79 12.68 -2.81
C ALA A 59 6.24 11.74 -1.71
N ILE A 60 6.91 10.60 -1.49
CA ILE A 60 6.51 9.64 -0.44
C ILE A 60 6.67 10.25 0.96
N GLY A 61 7.73 11.03 1.19
CA GLY A 61 7.95 11.72 2.47
C GLY A 61 6.84 12.72 2.79
N VAL A 62 6.42 13.51 1.80
CA VAL A 62 5.28 14.44 1.93
C VAL A 62 3.97 13.66 2.20
N ALA A 63 3.73 12.56 1.48
CA ALA A 63 2.57 11.71 1.71
C ALA A 63 2.52 11.15 3.14
N ALA A 64 3.65 10.70 3.68
CA ALA A 64 3.76 10.16 5.04
C ALA A 64 3.31 11.17 6.11
N VAL A 65 3.68 12.43 5.96
CA VAL A 65 3.28 13.51 6.88
C VAL A 65 1.80 13.85 6.71
N LEU A 66 1.34 13.97 5.47
CA LEU A 66 -0.03 14.42 5.17
C LEU A 66 -1.09 13.34 5.41
N TYR A 67 -0.71 12.09 5.57
CA TYR A 67 -1.64 11.01 5.92
C TYR A 67 -2.43 11.29 7.21
N LEU A 68 -1.76 11.91 8.20
CA LEU A 68 -2.40 12.32 9.46
C LEU A 68 -3.36 13.50 9.25
N VAL A 69 -3.01 14.41 8.35
CA VAL A 69 -3.83 15.60 8.02
C VAL A 69 -5.13 15.17 7.32
N TRP A 70 -5.03 14.26 6.34
CA TRP A 70 -6.21 13.70 5.67
C TRP A 70 -7.11 12.94 6.63
N GLY A 71 -6.56 12.13 7.54
CA GLY A 71 -7.32 11.45 8.58
C GLY A 71 -8.17 12.45 9.41
N TYR A 72 -7.54 13.54 9.84
CA TYR A 72 -8.24 14.60 10.57
C TYR A 72 -9.37 15.27 9.77
N PHE A 73 -9.14 15.54 8.47
CA PHE A 73 -10.18 16.12 7.62
C PHE A 73 -11.32 15.14 7.35
N TYR A 74 -11.04 13.87 7.10
CA TYR A 74 -12.05 12.85 6.90
C TYR A 74 -12.94 12.65 8.13
N ASP A 75 -12.43 12.91 9.33
CA ASP A 75 -13.24 12.82 10.54
C ASP A 75 -14.22 14.00 10.70
N ARG A 76 -13.92 15.17 10.11
CA ARG A 76 -14.68 16.40 10.31
C ARG A 76 -15.56 16.82 9.15
N TYR A 77 -15.17 16.48 7.92
CA TYR A 77 -15.82 16.97 6.71
C TYR A 77 -16.45 15.83 5.89
N ALA A 78 -17.23 16.21 4.88
CA ALA A 78 -17.84 15.27 3.96
C ALA A 78 -16.76 14.51 3.14
N ARG A 79 -16.67 13.20 3.36
CA ARG A 79 -15.63 12.33 2.78
C ARG A 79 -15.69 12.29 1.27
N ALA A 80 -16.89 12.23 0.69
CA ALA A 80 -17.08 12.25 -0.76
C ALA A 80 -16.45 13.48 -1.42
N LYS A 81 -16.65 14.68 -0.82
CA LYS A 81 -16.06 15.93 -1.31
C LYS A 81 -14.55 15.97 -1.14
N LEU A 82 -14.03 15.43 -0.05
CA LEU A 82 -12.60 15.35 0.20
C LEU A 82 -11.91 14.38 -0.77
N VAL A 83 -12.53 13.24 -1.12
CA VAL A 83 -11.98 12.33 -2.14
C VAL A 83 -12.04 12.98 -3.53
N ALA A 84 -13.08 13.75 -3.85
CA ALA A 84 -13.12 14.54 -5.07
C ALA A 84 -12.00 15.60 -5.12
N LEU A 85 -11.76 16.29 -3.99
CA LEU A 85 -10.65 17.24 -3.86
C LEU A 85 -9.29 16.54 -4.03
N ALA A 86 -9.09 15.37 -3.43
CA ALA A 86 -7.87 14.59 -3.60
C ALA A 86 -7.66 14.19 -5.07
N SER A 87 -8.71 13.75 -5.78
CA SER A 87 -8.63 13.46 -7.21
C SER A 87 -8.32 14.69 -8.06
N PHE A 88 -8.85 15.85 -7.69
CA PHE A 88 -8.54 17.13 -8.35
C PHE A 88 -7.08 17.55 -8.11
N ILE A 89 -6.59 17.40 -6.88
CA ILE A 89 -5.18 17.65 -6.53
C ILE A 89 -4.29 16.72 -7.34
N TRP A 90 -4.59 15.42 -7.39
CA TRP A 90 -3.86 14.45 -8.22
C TRP A 90 -3.75 14.92 -9.68
N GLY A 91 -4.86 15.19 -10.35
CA GLY A 91 -4.82 15.62 -11.75
C GLY A 91 -4.04 16.92 -11.95
N SER A 92 -4.20 17.89 -11.04
CA SER A 92 -3.52 19.19 -11.09
C SER A 92 -2.02 19.06 -10.86
N THR A 93 -1.58 18.29 -9.87
CA THR A 93 -0.15 18.07 -9.57
C THR A 93 0.55 17.27 -10.67
N THR A 94 -0.15 16.30 -11.29
CA THR A 94 0.34 15.57 -12.46
C THR A 94 0.55 16.51 -13.66
N TRP A 95 -0.35 17.48 -13.90
CA TRP A 95 -0.14 18.49 -14.92
C TRP A 95 1.03 19.42 -14.59
N LEU A 96 1.18 19.82 -13.33
CA LEU A 96 2.34 20.62 -12.92
C LEU A 96 3.66 19.89 -13.17
N ASN A 97 3.71 18.57 -12.98
CA ASN A 97 4.88 17.77 -13.33
C ASN A 97 5.18 17.83 -14.84
N ALA A 98 4.15 17.73 -15.68
CA ALA A 98 4.31 17.85 -17.15
C ALA A 98 4.80 19.23 -17.60
N LEU A 99 4.45 20.29 -16.88
CA LEU A 99 4.82 21.67 -17.19
C LEU A 99 6.18 22.07 -16.63
N ALA A 100 6.83 21.25 -15.80
CA ALA A 100 8.10 21.61 -15.17
C ALA A 100 9.21 21.84 -16.20
N PRO A 101 9.83 23.05 -16.23
CA PRO A 101 10.83 23.38 -17.23
C PRO A 101 12.24 22.89 -16.89
N ASN A 102 12.49 22.52 -15.64
CA ASN A 102 13.78 22.11 -15.13
C ASN A 102 13.64 21.19 -13.92
N TYR A 103 14.75 20.54 -13.53
CA TYR A 103 14.77 19.59 -12.43
C TYR A 103 14.29 20.17 -11.07
N PRO A 104 14.73 21.37 -10.59
CA PRO A 104 14.24 21.91 -9.32
C PRO A 104 12.72 22.10 -9.29
N THR A 105 12.14 22.59 -10.39
CA THR A 105 10.68 22.73 -10.51
C THR A 105 10.00 21.36 -10.54
N PHE A 106 10.54 20.40 -11.29
CA PHE A 106 10.03 19.04 -11.34
C PHE A 106 10.07 18.37 -9.97
N LEU A 107 11.17 18.52 -9.22
CA LEU A 107 11.29 18.02 -7.85
C LEU A 107 10.23 18.62 -6.93
N ALA A 108 10.03 19.94 -7.00
CA ALA A 108 9.03 20.63 -6.19
C ALA A 108 7.59 20.22 -6.54
N THR A 109 7.25 20.17 -7.83
CA THR A 109 5.92 19.75 -8.29
C THR A 109 5.66 18.26 -7.98
N ARG A 110 6.68 17.40 -8.09
CA ARG A 110 6.57 16.00 -7.75
C ARG A 110 6.36 15.79 -6.24
N ALA A 111 6.96 16.61 -5.39
CA ALA A 111 6.69 16.58 -3.96
C ALA A 111 5.20 16.83 -3.64
N THR A 112 4.53 17.68 -4.42
CA THR A 112 3.10 17.98 -4.21
C THR A 112 2.17 16.79 -4.51
N THR A 113 2.60 15.80 -5.30
CA THR A 113 1.81 14.58 -5.51
C THR A 113 1.66 13.73 -4.25
N GLY A 114 2.52 13.93 -3.24
CA GLY A 114 2.34 13.33 -1.92
C GLY A 114 1.07 13.79 -1.20
N ILE A 115 0.44 14.89 -1.62
CA ILE A 115 -0.77 15.42 -1.00
C ILE A 115 -1.95 14.48 -1.25
N ASP A 116 -2.13 14.00 -2.47
CA ASP A 116 -3.23 13.12 -2.86
C ASP A 116 -2.97 11.64 -2.51
N ASP A 117 -1.72 11.20 -2.56
CA ASP A 117 -1.31 9.83 -2.25
C ASP A 117 -1.77 9.33 -0.86
N SER A 118 -2.00 10.24 0.07
CA SER A 118 -2.41 9.95 1.45
C SER A 118 -3.94 9.91 1.65
N SER A 119 -4.74 10.02 0.59
CA SER A 119 -6.20 10.21 0.67
C SER A 119 -7.05 8.93 0.75
N TYR A 120 -6.50 7.75 0.53
CA TYR A 120 -7.23 6.46 0.47
C TYR A 120 -8.13 6.11 1.67
N PRO A 121 -7.79 6.44 2.94
CA PRO A 121 -8.61 6.07 4.09
C PRO A 121 -10.06 6.56 4.00
N GLY A 122 -10.29 7.71 3.36
CA GLY A 122 -11.62 8.26 3.17
C GLY A 122 -12.54 7.40 2.32
N ILE A 123 -12.00 6.69 1.32
CA ILE A 123 -12.77 5.81 0.44
C ILE A 123 -13.35 4.64 1.24
N PHE A 124 -12.51 3.94 2.01
CA PHE A 124 -12.95 2.80 2.81
C PHE A 124 -13.92 3.21 3.90
N SER A 125 -13.68 4.37 4.54
CA SER A 125 -14.58 4.94 5.53
C SER A 125 -15.95 5.29 4.94
N LEU A 126 -16.00 5.88 3.74
CA LEU A 126 -17.27 6.20 3.08
C LEU A 126 -18.02 4.93 2.65
N LEU A 127 -17.33 3.94 2.09
CA LEU A 127 -17.95 2.70 1.66
C LEU A 127 -18.49 1.85 2.82
N SER A 128 -17.96 2.00 4.03
CA SER A 128 -18.51 1.33 5.21
C SER A 128 -19.95 1.76 5.53
N ASP A 129 -20.36 2.96 5.09
CA ASP A 129 -21.72 3.46 5.27
C ASP A 129 -22.67 3.06 4.11
N TYR A 130 -22.12 2.64 2.99
CA TYR A 130 -22.89 2.09 1.86
C TYR A 130 -23.17 0.59 2.01
N PHE A 131 -22.27 -0.16 2.68
CA PHE A 131 -22.35 -1.62 2.78
C PHE A 131 -22.22 -2.08 4.23
N GLY A 132 -23.17 -2.88 4.68
CA GLY A 132 -23.11 -3.51 6.00
C GLY A 132 -21.94 -4.50 6.16
N PRO A 133 -21.64 -4.92 7.41
CA PRO A 133 -20.48 -5.73 7.76
C PRO A 133 -20.29 -6.99 6.91
N ARG A 134 -21.41 -7.64 6.53
CA ARG A 134 -21.38 -8.90 5.73
C ARG A 134 -20.85 -8.73 4.30
N MET A 135 -20.92 -7.50 3.73
CA MET A 135 -20.51 -7.21 2.36
C MET A 135 -19.19 -6.45 2.27
N ARG A 136 -18.76 -5.77 3.35
CA ARG A 136 -17.54 -4.93 3.38
C ARG A 136 -16.30 -5.66 2.91
N GLY A 137 -16.06 -6.90 3.40
CA GLY A 137 -14.91 -7.69 3.00
C GLY A 137 -14.85 -7.94 1.50
N LYS A 138 -16.00 -8.23 0.85
CA LYS A 138 -16.08 -8.44 -0.60
C LYS A 138 -15.81 -7.17 -1.37
N VAL A 139 -16.39 -6.04 -0.95
CA VAL A 139 -16.21 -4.72 -1.58
C VAL A 139 -14.76 -4.24 -1.45
N TYR A 140 -14.18 -4.36 -0.27
CA TYR A 140 -12.79 -3.96 -0.04
C TYR A 140 -11.81 -4.87 -0.81
N GLY A 141 -12.06 -6.17 -0.86
CA GLY A 141 -11.27 -7.10 -1.68
C GLY A 141 -11.33 -6.75 -3.16
N LEU A 142 -12.51 -6.40 -3.69
CA LEU A 142 -12.65 -5.94 -5.07
C LEU A 142 -11.83 -4.66 -5.33
N LEU A 143 -11.89 -3.67 -4.43
CA LEU A 143 -11.11 -2.44 -4.58
C LEU A 143 -9.60 -2.67 -4.53
N GLN A 144 -9.13 -3.61 -3.72
CA GLN A 144 -7.71 -3.93 -3.65
C GLN A 144 -7.15 -4.52 -4.96
N VAL A 145 -7.99 -5.15 -5.78
CA VAL A 145 -7.61 -5.62 -7.12
C VAL A 145 -7.25 -4.45 -8.05
N ALA A 146 -7.76 -3.24 -7.80
CA ALA A 146 -7.41 -2.06 -8.56
C ALA A 146 -5.90 -1.71 -8.48
N GLN A 147 -5.20 -2.06 -7.40
CA GLN A 147 -3.78 -1.74 -7.25
C GLN A 147 -2.88 -2.49 -8.25
N PRO A 148 -2.86 -3.85 -8.30
CA PRO A 148 -2.04 -4.55 -9.28
C PRO A 148 -2.48 -4.28 -10.73
N LEU A 149 -3.79 -4.14 -10.98
CA LEU A 149 -4.28 -3.78 -12.30
C LEU A 149 -3.86 -2.36 -12.71
N GLY A 150 -3.88 -1.41 -11.77
CA GLY A 150 -3.37 -0.06 -11.97
C GLY A 150 -1.87 -0.06 -12.29
N TYR A 151 -1.08 -0.87 -11.58
CA TYR A 151 0.35 -1.01 -11.88
C TYR A 151 0.59 -1.54 -13.30
N MET A 152 -0.14 -2.57 -13.71
CA MET A 152 -0.06 -3.10 -15.07
C MET A 152 -0.46 -2.03 -16.11
N LEU A 153 -1.58 -1.34 -15.88
CA LEU A 153 -2.06 -0.28 -16.77
C LEU A 153 -1.05 0.86 -16.87
N GLY A 154 -0.50 1.33 -15.76
CA GLY A 154 0.52 2.39 -15.73
C GLY A 154 1.77 1.99 -16.50
N THR A 155 2.25 0.75 -16.31
CA THR A 155 3.39 0.22 -17.06
C THR A 155 3.12 0.22 -18.57
N ILE A 156 1.95 -0.26 -19.01
CA ILE A 156 1.56 -0.26 -20.43
C ILE A 156 1.49 1.17 -20.97
N LEU A 157 0.79 2.08 -20.28
CA LEU A 157 0.64 3.47 -20.71
C LEU A 157 2.00 4.18 -20.82
N ALA A 158 2.88 4.00 -19.82
CA ALA A 158 4.18 4.63 -19.81
C ALA A 158 5.07 4.15 -20.98
N LEU A 159 5.16 2.84 -21.20
CA LEU A 159 6.06 2.28 -22.21
C LEU A 159 5.51 2.44 -23.65
N THR A 160 4.17 2.44 -23.83
CA THR A 160 3.58 2.61 -25.17
C THR A 160 3.40 4.09 -25.53
N LEU A 161 2.71 4.86 -24.68
CA LEU A 161 2.47 6.28 -24.95
C LEU A 161 3.72 7.15 -24.67
N GLY A 162 4.55 6.76 -23.69
CA GLY A 162 5.80 7.45 -23.40
C GLY A 162 6.76 7.44 -24.58
N ALA A 163 6.87 6.29 -25.27
CA ALA A 163 7.70 6.15 -26.47
C ALA A 163 7.17 6.93 -27.68
N SER A 164 5.83 7.02 -27.84
CA SER A 164 5.20 7.66 -29.02
C SER A 164 4.91 9.15 -28.85
N LEU A 165 4.50 9.58 -27.65
CA LEU A 165 4.05 10.93 -27.36
C LEU A 165 5.01 11.71 -26.47
N GLY A 166 5.98 11.05 -25.84
CA GLY A 166 6.85 11.58 -24.80
C GLY A 166 6.20 11.63 -23.41
N TRP A 167 7.02 11.57 -22.36
CA TRP A 167 6.59 11.44 -20.97
C TRP A 167 5.68 12.58 -20.49
N ARG A 168 5.88 13.81 -20.97
CA ARG A 168 5.06 14.97 -20.60
C ARG A 168 3.60 14.81 -21.04
N ASN A 169 3.37 14.31 -22.26
CA ASN A 169 2.02 14.09 -22.78
C ASN A 169 1.32 12.96 -22.04
N VAL A 170 2.04 11.94 -21.57
CA VAL A 170 1.47 10.90 -20.71
C VAL A 170 0.93 11.52 -19.42
N PHE A 171 1.68 12.41 -18.77
CA PHE A 171 1.23 13.12 -17.56
C PHE A 171 0.08 14.09 -17.85
N PHE A 172 0.02 14.74 -19.02
CA PHE A 172 -1.13 15.55 -19.38
C PHE A 172 -2.40 14.72 -19.54
N ILE A 173 -2.30 13.53 -20.15
CA ILE A 173 -3.42 12.62 -20.33
C ILE A 173 -3.90 12.09 -18.96
N THR A 174 -3.02 11.54 -18.15
CA THR A 174 -3.40 10.95 -16.86
C THR A 174 -3.87 12.00 -15.85
N GLY A 175 -3.26 13.18 -15.82
CA GLY A 175 -3.73 14.29 -15.03
C GLY A 175 -5.12 14.79 -15.46
N GLY A 176 -5.39 14.86 -16.78
CA GLY A 176 -6.73 15.17 -17.32
C GLY A 176 -7.77 14.16 -16.88
N VAL A 177 -7.43 12.88 -16.91
CA VAL A 177 -8.30 11.81 -16.41
C VAL A 177 -8.55 11.99 -14.91
N GLY A 178 -7.54 12.34 -14.10
CA GLY A 178 -7.69 12.63 -12.68
C GLY A 178 -8.70 13.75 -12.39
N ILE A 179 -8.67 14.82 -13.18
CA ILE A 179 -9.64 15.92 -13.09
C ILE A 179 -11.06 15.45 -13.47
N LEU A 180 -11.20 14.65 -14.55
CA LEU A 180 -12.50 14.11 -14.93
C LEU A 180 -13.08 13.19 -13.85
N VAL A 181 -12.25 12.37 -13.23
CA VAL A 181 -12.66 11.52 -12.10
C VAL A 181 -13.05 12.37 -10.88
N ALA A 182 -12.37 13.49 -10.61
CA ALA A 182 -12.77 14.43 -9.57
C ALA A 182 -14.18 14.98 -9.79
N VAL A 183 -14.50 15.39 -11.01
CA VAL A 183 -15.85 15.86 -11.40
C VAL A 183 -16.87 14.74 -11.22
N LEU A 184 -16.56 13.52 -11.66
CA LEU A 184 -17.43 12.35 -11.51
C LEU A 184 -17.71 12.05 -10.02
N ILE A 185 -16.70 12.09 -9.16
CA ILE A 185 -16.85 11.87 -7.71
C ILE A 185 -17.68 13.00 -7.10
N PHE A 186 -17.36 14.25 -7.42
CA PHE A 186 -18.02 15.42 -6.81
C PHE A 186 -19.52 15.46 -7.07
N PHE A 187 -19.95 15.17 -8.29
CA PHE A 187 -21.37 15.19 -8.68
C PHE A 187 -22.06 13.83 -8.55
N GLY A 188 -21.31 12.74 -8.69
CA GLY A 188 -21.88 11.38 -8.72
C GLY A 188 -22.00 10.72 -7.35
N ILE A 189 -21.18 11.09 -6.35
CA ILE A 189 -21.14 10.42 -5.05
C ILE A 189 -21.76 11.27 -3.96
N ARG A 190 -22.71 10.68 -3.24
CA ARG A 190 -23.40 11.33 -2.12
C ARG A 190 -22.74 10.94 -0.81
N GLU A 191 -22.59 11.92 0.10
CA GLU A 191 -22.22 11.65 1.48
C GLU A 191 -23.37 10.94 2.20
N LEU A 192 -23.06 9.92 2.97
CA LEU A 192 -24.01 9.24 3.83
C LEU A 192 -23.70 9.52 5.29
N PRO A 193 -24.72 9.53 6.16
CA PRO A 193 -24.51 9.58 7.60
C PRO A 193 -23.59 8.44 8.04
N ARG A 194 -22.63 8.76 8.90
CA ARG A 194 -21.67 7.80 9.43
C ARG A 194 -22.37 6.70 10.21
N GLY A 195 -21.90 5.45 10.05
CA GLY A 195 -22.46 4.28 10.71
C GLY A 195 -23.84 3.86 10.21
N ARG A 196 -24.36 4.45 9.14
CA ARG A 196 -25.68 4.11 8.59
C ARG A 196 -25.88 2.62 8.30
N ALA A 197 -24.83 1.93 7.95
CA ALA A 197 -24.87 0.51 7.60
C ALA A 197 -24.52 -0.43 8.79
N GLU A 198 -24.36 0.13 10.02
CA GLU A 198 -24.17 -0.67 11.23
C GLU A 198 -25.53 -1.00 11.85
N PRO A 199 -25.85 -2.29 12.02
CA PRO A 199 -27.13 -2.71 12.61
C PRO A 199 -27.33 -2.19 14.04
N GLU A 200 -26.24 -2.05 14.81
CA GLU A 200 -26.24 -1.63 16.20
C GLU A 200 -26.48 -0.11 16.35
N MET A 201 -26.33 0.64 15.27
CA MET A 201 -26.46 2.10 15.26
C MET A 201 -27.75 2.59 14.58
N GLU A 202 -28.64 1.68 14.26
CA GLU A 202 -29.95 1.99 13.68
C GLU A 202 -30.77 2.83 14.68
N GLY A 203 -30.89 4.15 14.41
CA GLY A 203 -31.62 5.10 15.25
C GLY A 203 -30.77 6.09 16.07
N LEU A 204 -29.43 5.99 16.03
CA LEU A 204 -28.54 6.97 16.66
C LEU A 204 -28.24 8.15 15.73
N ALA A 205 -28.48 9.38 16.21
CA ALA A 205 -28.28 10.61 15.42
C ALA A 205 -26.81 11.01 15.27
N GLU A 206 -25.94 10.65 16.21
CA GLU A 206 -24.50 10.96 16.19
C GLU A 206 -23.67 9.80 16.75
N ILE A 207 -22.65 9.42 16.01
CA ILE A 207 -21.64 8.46 16.46
C ILE A 207 -20.42 9.26 16.90
N GLY A 208 -19.97 9.01 18.13
CA GLY A 208 -18.76 9.63 18.67
C GLY A 208 -17.57 9.35 17.77
N ALA A 209 -16.87 10.40 17.33
CA ALA A 209 -15.66 10.26 16.52
C ALA A 209 -14.63 9.43 17.28
N TYR A 210 -14.12 8.34 16.64
CA TYR A 210 -13.00 7.57 17.16
C TYR A 210 -11.78 8.48 17.22
N ARG A 211 -11.35 8.86 18.41
CA ARG A 211 -10.13 9.66 18.60
C ARG A 211 -8.95 8.72 18.77
N ILE A 212 -7.86 9.01 18.07
CA ILE A 212 -6.57 8.34 18.32
C ILE A 212 -6.22 8.59 19.79
N ASP A 213 -6.20 7.53 20.58
CA ASP A 213 -5.82 7.60 22.00
C ASP A 213 -4.30 7.43 22.10
N LEU A 214 -3.61 8.54 22.30
CA LEU A 214 -2.16 8.57 22.47
C LEU A 214 -1.67 7.66 23.61
N THR A 215 -2.51 7.45 24.62
CA THR A 215 -2.20 6.56 25.75
C THR A 215 -2.14 5.11 25.28
N LYS A 216 -3.11 4.70 24.44
CA LYS A 216 -3.13 3.36 23.83
C LYS A 216 -1.96 3.19 22.85
N ALA A 217 -1.67 4.20 22.03
CA ALA A 217 -0.52 4.16 21.13
C ALA A 217 0.80 3.97 21.90
N ARG A 218 0.98 4.68 23.01
CA ARG A 218 2.16 4.52 23.87
C ARG A 218 2.24 3.14 24.53
N ALA A 219 1.11 2.55 24.90
CA ALA A 219 1.07 1.20 25.46
C ALA A 219 1.47 0.15 24.39
N LEU A 220 1.02 0.31 23.13
CA LEU A 220 1.41 -0.56 22.03
C LEU A 220 2.91 -0.54 21.74
N LEU A 221 3.57 0.60 21.88
CA LEU A 221 5.03 0.72 21.73
C LEU A 221 5.84 -0.01 22.81
N ARG A 222 5.19 -0.60 23.82
CA ARG A 222 5.82 -1.50 24.79
C ARG A 222 5.75 -2.97 24.37
N ASN A 223 4.91 -3.29 23.38
CA ASN A 223 4.82 -4.65 22.84
C ASN A 223 6.02 -4.91 21.91
N SER A 224 6.93 -5.76 22.37
CA SER A 224 8.18 -6.01 21.64
C SER A 224 7.96 -6.75 20.31
N SER A 225 6.94 -7.60 20.17
CA SER A 225 6.63 -8.23 18.89
C SER A 225 6.09 -7.24 17.89
N LEU A 226 5.26 -6.27 18.31
CA LEU A 226 4.81 -5.17 17.46
C LEU A 226 5.98 -4.30 17.00
N LEU A 227 6.91 -3.96 17.90
CA LEU A 227 8.10 -3.18 17.54
C LEU A 227 8.99 -3.93 16.52
N LEU A 228 9.16 -5.24 16.68
CA LEU A 228 9.88 -6.05 15.70
C LEU A 228 9.16 -6.10 14.35
N LEU A 229 7.83 -6.18 14.33
CA LEU A 229 7.02 -6.12 13.09
C LEU A 229 7.08 -4.73 12.45
N MET A 230 7.09 -3.65 13.24
CA MET A 230 7.31 -2.29 12.73
C MET A 230 8.70 -2.13 12.10
N ALA A 231 9.74 -2.63 12.77
CA ALA A 231 11.09 -2.64 12.22
C ALA A 231 11.18 -3.48 10.94
N GLN A 232 10.51 -4.64 10.90
CA GLN A 232 10.39 -5.46 9.70
C GLN A 232 9.65 -4.71 8.59
N GLY A 233 8.56 -4.01 8.90
CA GLY A 233 7.82 -3.19 7.95
C GLY A 233 8.71 -2.10 7.35
N PHE A 234 9.48 -1.37 8.18
CA PHE A 234 10.43 -0.37 7.72
C PHE A 234 11.42 -0.93 6.69
N PHE A 235 12.07 -2.07 6.97
CA PHE A 235 13.03 -2.68 6.03
C PHE A 235 12.33 -3.42 4.88
N GLY A 236 11.17 -4.01 5.11
CA GLY A 236 10.44 -4.84 4.15
C GLY A 236 9.92 -4.08 2.94
N VAL A 237 9.69 -2.77 3.06
CA VAL A 237 9.24 -1.92 1.95
C VAL A 237 10.36 -1.48 1.01
N PHE A 238 11.64 -1.62 1.42
CA PHE A 238 12.77 -1.22 0.57
C PHE A 238 12.80 -1.95 -0.77
N PRO A 239 12.76 -3.30 -0.83
CA PRO A 239 12.79 -4.01 -2.10
C PRO A 239 11.63 -3.63 -3.02
N TRP A 240 10.42 -3.47 -2.46
CA TRP A 240 9.27 -3.01 -3.23
C TRP A 240 9.54 -1.66 -3.92
N ASN A 241 9.95 -0.66 -3.14
CA ASN A 241 10.16 0.70 -3.66
C ASN A 241 11.35 0.76 -4.62
N VAL A 242 12.43 0.01 -4.37
CA VAL A 242 13.59 -0.03 -5.25
C VAL A 242 13.24 -0.71 -6.58
N ILE A 243 12.53 -1.85 -6.53
CA ILE A 243 12.17 -2.60 -7.74
C ILE A 243 11.11 -1.84 -8.55
N THR A 244 10.05 -1.34 -7.95
CA THR A 244 9.00 -0.63 -8.70
C THR A 244 9.48 0.68 -9.32
N PHE A 245 10.55 1.26 -8.80
CA PHE A 245 11.09 2.52 -9.30
C PHE A 245 12.30 2.33 -10.23
N TRP A 246 13.30 1.54 -9.85
CA TRP A 246 14.57 1.45 -10.56
C TRP A 246 14.70 0.28 -11.52
N PHE A 247 13.86 -0.76 -11.41
CA PHE A 247 14.07 -2.00 -12.17
C PHE A 247 13.82 -1.81 -13.67
N PHE A 248 12.93 -0.90 -14.06
CA PHE A 248 12.71 -0.52 -15.47
C PHE A 248 14.00 0.00 -16.10
N ARG A 249 14.62 1.00 -15.46
CA ARG A 249 15.88 1.57 -15.95
C ARG A 249 17.02 0.55 -15.91
N TYR A 250 17.07 -0.32 -14.91
CA TYR A 250 18.04 -1.42 -14.85
C TYR A 250 17.91 -2.34 -16.07
N LEU A 251 16.69 -2.73 -16.45
CA LEU A 251 16.43 -3.55 -17.62
C LEU A 251 16.84 -2.84 -18.92
N GLU A 252 16.55 -1.56 -19.06
CA GLU A 252 16.88 -0.76 -20.25
C GLU A 252 18.39 -0.52 -20.38
N VAL A 253 19.01 0.03 -19.32
CA VAL A 253 20.39 0.55 -19.41
C VAL A 253 21.44 -0.52 -19.16
N GLU A 254 21.22 -1.41 -18.18
CA GLU A 254 22.25 -2.40 -17.82
C GLU A 254 22.02 -3.77 -18.47
N ARG A 255 20.76 -4.13 -18.79
CA ARG A 255 20.47 -5.36 -19.53
C ARG A 255 20.24 -5.13 -21.03
N GLY A 256 20.13 -3.89 -21.49
CA GLY A 256 19.95 -3.53 -22.89
C GLY A 256 18.61 -4.00 -23.48
N TYR A 257 17.58 -4.12 -22.65
CA TYR A 257 16.26 -4.55 -23.10
C TYR A 257 15.55 -3.43 -23.87
N THR A 258 14.85 -3.82 -24.95
CA THR A 258 13.94 -2.92 -25.64
C THR A 258 12.70 -2.64 -24.77
N SER A 259 11.96 -1.56 -25.05
CA SER A 259 10.73 -1.20 -24.33
C SER A 259 9.71 -2.34 -24.31
N ASP A 260 9.57 -3.11 -25.40
CA ASP A 260 8.67 -4.26 -25.46
C ASP A 260 9.14 -5.40 -24.55
N GLN A 261 10.44 -5.66 -24.50
CA GLN A 261 11.01 -6.66 -23.59
C GLN A 261 10.87 -6.26 -22.14
N VAL A 262 11.08 -4.99 -21.80
CA VAL A 262 10.83 -4.43 -20.47
C VAL A 262 9.37 -4.60 -20.10
N MET A 263 8.44 -4.22 -21.00
CA MET A 263 7.01 -4.34 -20.79
C MET A 263 6.58 -5.77 -20.47
N VAL A 264 6.95 -6.73 -21.33
CA VAL A 264 6.60 -8.15 -21.14
C VAL A 264 7.18 -8.69 -19.84
N THR A 265 8.45 -8.38 -19.56
CA THR A 265 9.17 -8.83 -18.36
C THR A 265 8.49 -8.31 -17.09
N MET A 266 8.16 -7.03 -17.05
CA MET A 266 7.54 -6.41 -15.88
C MET A 266 6.08 -6.84 -15.70
N LEU A 267 5.30 -6.98 -16.77
CA LEU A 267 3.93 -7.48 -16.68
C LEU A 267 3.87 -8.91 -16.13
N LEU A 268 4.76 -9.79 -16.58
CA LEU A 268 4.90 -11.14 -16.04
C LEU A 268 5.31 -11.10 -14.55
N ALA A 269 6.30 -10.29 -14.20
CA ALA A 269 6.71 -10.14 -12.80
C ALA A 269 5.57 -9.68 -11.88
N ILE A 270 4.76 -8.71 -12.32
CA ILE A 270 3.57 -8.20 -11.59
C ILE A 270 2.50 -9.30 -11.45
N LEU A 271 2.26 -10.08 -12.51
CA LEU A 271 1.31 -11.18 -12.49
C LEU A 271 1.71 -12.25 -11.46
N PHE A 272 2.96 -12.68 -11.47
CA PHE A 272 3.48 -13.66 -10.53
C PHE A 272 3.55 -13.11 -9.10
N LEU A 273 3.88 -11.83 -8.92
CA LEU A 273 3.80 -11.14 -7.64
C LEU A 273 2.36 -11.18 -7.08
N SER A 274 1.37 -10.93 -7.94
CA SER A 274 -0.05 -10.98 -7.54
C SER A 274 -0.46 -12.40 -7.08
N ALA A 275 0.03 -13.44 -7.74
CA ALA A 275 -0.18 -14.83 -7.33
C ALA A 275 0.43 -15.12 -5.94
N GLY A 276 1.58 -14.52 -5.63
CA GLY A 276 2.25 -14.70 -4.34
C GLY A 276 1.45 -14.17 -3.15
N TYR A 277 0.62 -13.13 -3.30
CA TYR A 277 -0.30 -12.67 -2.25
C TYR A 277 -1.29 -13.77 -1.86
N PHE A 278 -1.91 -14.44 -2.84
CA PHE A 278 -2.86 -15.54 -2.58
C PHE A 278 -2.17 -16.75 -1.96
N LEU A 279 -1.03 -17.15 -2.53
CA LEU A 279 -0.23 -18.26 -2.01
C LEU A 279 0.24 -18.00 -0.58
N GLY A 280 0.72 -16.79 -0.30
CA GLY A 280 1.19 -16.38 1.01
C GLY A 280 0.10 -16.45 2.07
N GLY A 281 -1.09 -15.94 1.77
CA GLY A 281 -2.26 -16.04 2.67
C GLY A 281 -2.66 -17.49 2.93
N TYR A 282 -2.79 -18.28 1.87
CA TYR A 282 -3.15 -19.69 1.98
C TYR A 282 -2.12 -20.51 2.78
N MET A 283 -0.85 -20.37 2.46
CA MET A 283 0.25 -21.08 3.14
C MET A 283 0.37 -20.62 4.60
N GLY A 284 0.19 -19.33 4.87
CA GLY A 284 0.22 -18.80 6.23
C GLY A 284 -0.89 -19.35 7.11
N ASP A 285 -2.12 -19.39 6.60
CA ASP A 285 -3.25 -19.94 7.32
C ASP A 285 -3.12 -21.46 7.51
N LEU A 286 -2.64 -22.18 6.49
CA LEU A 286 -2.37 -23.61 6.60
C LEU A 286 -1.32 -23.91 7.66
N ALA A 287 -0.20 -23.19 7.65
CA ALA A 287 0.87 -23.34 8.64
C ALA A 287 0.40 -22.94 10.05
N PHE A 288 -0.45 -21.92 10.17
CA PHE A 288 -1.00 -21.47 11.45
C PHE A 288 -1.91 -22.53 12.11
N ARG A 289 -2.57 -23.38 11.34
CA ARG A 289 -3.34 -24.52 11.87
C ARG A 289 -2.46 -25.55 12.60
N HIS A 290 -1.20 -25.67 12.19
CA HIS A 290 -0.25 -26.63 12.78
C HIS A 290 0.60 -26.01 13.89
N THR A 291 0.93 -24.72 13.78
CA THR A 291 1.74 -24.01 14.78
C THR A 291 1.38 -22.54 14.85
N ARG A 292 1.31 -22.00 16.07
CA ARG A 292 1.08 -20.55 16.30
C ARG A 292 2.13 -19.65 15.64
N ARG A 293 3.30 -20.19 15.27
CA ARG A 293 4.38 -19.51 14.56
C ARG A 293 4.18 -19.51 13.04
N GLY A 294 3.21 -20.27 12.53
CA GLY A 294 3.07 -20.62 11.12
C GLY A 294 3.11 -19.44 10.16
N ARG A 295 2.31 -18.39 10.39
CA ARG A 295 2.26 -17.19 9.55
C ARG A 295 3.62 -16.47 9.46
N VAL A 296 4.27 -16.32 10.61
CA VAL A 296 5.57 -15.63 10.69
C VAL A 296 6.68 -16.44 10.03
N LEU A 297 6.66 -17.77 10.18
CA LEU A 297 7.61 -18.67 9.51
C LEU A 297 7.43 -18.64 8.00
N VAL A 298 6.18 -18.67 7.50
CA VAL A 298 5.88 -18.56 6.08
C VAL A 298 6.35 -17.20 5.53
N ALA A 299 6.10 -16.11 6.25
CA ALA A 299 6.60 -14.79 5.88
C ALA A 299 8.13 -14.74 5.83
N GLY A 300 8.80 -15.24 6.87
CA GLY A 300 10.26 -15.25 6.95
C GLY A 300 10.93 -16.11 5.88
N THR A 301 10.39 -17.32 5.62
CA THR A 301 10.91 -18.19 4.54
C THR A 301 10.64 -17.61 3.17
N GLY A 302 9.48 -16.96 2.95
CA GLY A 302 9.17 -16.23 1.70
C GLY A 302 10.20 -15.14 1.40
N VAL A 303 10.49 -14.30 2.39
CA VAL A 303 11.47 -13.21 2.24
C VAL A 303 12.89 -13.75 2.04
N LEU A 304 13.28 -14.80 2.77
CA LEU A 304 14.61 -15.42 2.61
C LEU A 304 14.78 -16.05 1.24
N SER A 305 13.79 -16.81 0.76
CA SER A 305 13.81 -17.39 -0.58
C SER A 305 13.78 -16.30 -1.66
N GLY A 306 13.05 -15.20 -1.42
CA GLY A 306 13.07 -14.01 -2.29
C GLY A 306 14.46 -13.40 -2.43
N ALA A 307 15.21 -13.28 -1.33
CA ALA A 307 16.59 -12.78 -1.36
C ALA A 307 17.51 -13.67 -2.20
N VAL A 308 17.39 -15.00 -2.03
CA VAL A 308 18.20 -15.97 -2.82
C VAL A 308 17.81 -15.91 -4.30
N LEU A 309 16.52 -15.92 -4.62
CA LEU A 309 16.02 -15.87 -5.99
C LEU A 309 16.38 -14.55 -6.68
N LEU A 310 16.30 -13.42 -5.99
CA LEU A 310 16.73 -12.13 -6.55
C LEU A 310 18.23 -12.11 -6.82
N TYR A 311 19.04 -12.66 -5.90
CA TYR A 311 20.47 -12.81 -6.13
C TYR A 311 20.76 -13.64 -7.41
N LEU A 312 20.08 -14.77 -7.56
CA LEU A 312 20.20 -15.59 -8.76
C LEU A 312 19.72 -14.82 -10.00
N THR A 313 18.57 -14.15 -9.92
CA THR A 313 18.01 -13.35 -11.02
C THR A 313 19.01 -12.33 -11.54
N LEU A 314 19.58 -11.52 -10.66
CA LEU A 314 20.48 -10.44 -11.04
C LEU A 314 21.81 -10.97 -11.64
N ASN A 315 22.26 -12.15 -11.20
CA ASN A 315 23.49 -12.77 -11.70
C ASN A 315 23.29 -13.69 -12.93
N VAL A 316 22.08 -13.77 -13.51
CA VAL A 316 21.86 -14.46 -14.79
C VAL A 316 22.59 -13.73 -15.92
N PRO A 317 23.37 -14.42 -16.76
CA PRO A 317 24.01 -13.83 -17.93
C PRO A 317 23.04 -13.08 -18.85
N LEU A 318 23.51 -12.01 -19.51
CA LEU A 318 22.65 -11.13 -20.31
C LEU A 318 21.97 -11.87 -21.47
N GLU A 319 22.62 -12.89 -22.02
CA GLU A 319 22.14 -13.69 -23.15
C GLU A 319 21.00 -14.65 -22.74
N GLN A 320 20.86 -14.96 -21.45
CA GLN A 320 19.90 -15.95 -20.94
C GLN A 320 18.60 -15.27 -20.47
N THR A 321 17.93 -14.54 -21.35
CA THR A 321 16.69 -13.81 -21.04
C THR A 321 15.58 -14.70 -20.49
N GLY A 322 15.42 -15.92 -21.02
CA GLY A 322 14.42 -16.87 -20.54
C GLY A 322 14.65 -17.31 -19.09
N LEU A 323 15.90 -17.63 -18.73
CA LEU A 323 16.25 -17.99 -17.36
C LEU A 323 16.07 -16.81 -16.39
N PHE A 324 16.43 -15.60 -16.84
CA PHE A 324 16.17 -14.38 -16.09
C PHE A 324 14.68 -14.19 -15.78
N MET A 325 13.80 -14.36 -16.76
CA MET A 325 12.36 -14.25 -16.60
C MET A 325 11.80 -15.29 -15.62
N VAL A 326 12.30 -16.53 -15.65
CA VAL A 326 11.90 -17.60 -14.72
C VAL A 326 12.27 -17.22 -13.28
N PHE A 327 13.51 -16.83 -13.04
CA PHE A 327 13.94 -16.44 -11.69
C PHE A 327 13.27 -15.16 -11.22
N LEU A 328 13.05 -14.19 -12.08
CA LEU A 328 12.33 -12.96 -11.75
C LEU A 328 10.87 -13.26 -11.36
N SER A 329 10.20 -14.13 -12.12
CA SER A 329 8.83 -14.56 -11.80
C SER A 329 8.74 -15.28 -10.45
N ALA A 330 9.70 -16.19 -10.19
CA ALA A 330 9.79 -16.86 -8.89
C ALA A 330 10.09 -15.88 -7.75
N THR A 331 10.96 -14.88 -7.98
CA THR A 331 11.21 -13.77 -7.04
C THR A 331 9.92 -12.99 -6.76
N GLY A 332 9.14 -12.67 -7.79
CA GLY A 332 7.85 -11.98 -7.65
C GLY A 332 6.88 -12.71 -6.72
N ILE A 333 6.73 -14.04 -6.89
CA ILE A 333 5.90 -14.87 -6.00
C ILE A 333 6.40 -14.76 -4.55
N THR A 334 7.68 -15.02 -4.32
CA THR A 334 8.23 -15.12 -2.95
C THR A 334 8.27 -13.78 -2.23
N MET A 335 8.48 -12.69 -2.96
CA MET A 335 8.50 -11.33 -2.45
C MET A 335 7.18 -10.93 -1.77
N SER A 336 6.05 -11.38 -2.30
CA SER A 336 4.72 -10.98 -1.83
C SER A 336 4.12 -11.93 -0.78
N ILE A 337 4.74 -13.08 -0.52
CA ILE A 337 4.25 -14.07 0.49
C ILE A 337 4.10 -13.47 1.90
N ALA A 338 4.98 -12.57 2.29
CA ALA A 338 4.95 -11.96 3.63
C ALA A 338 3.76 -11.00 3.82
N ALA A 339 3.32 -10.32 2.78
CA ALA A 339 2.36 -9.23 2.85
C ALA A 339 1.01 -9.58 3.52
N PRO A 340 0.32 -10.69 3.24
CA PRO A 340 -0.91 -11.04 3.93
C PRO A 340 -0.68 -11.56 5.36
N ASN A 341 0.51 -12.07 5.65
CA ASN A 341 0.82 -12.72 6.93
C ASN A 341 1.14 -11.71 8.04
N VAL A 342 1.71 -10.54 7.72
CA VAL A 342 2.06 -9.51 8.70
C VAL A 342 0.82 -8.90 9.36
N PRO A 343 -0.18 -8.38 8.60
CA PRO A 343 -1.42 -7.89 9.20
C PRO A 343 -2.15 -8.94 10.03
N ALA A 344 -2.23 -10.19 9.53
CA ALA A 344 -2.84 -11.29 10.25
C ALA A 344 -2.12 -11.58 11.59
N THR A 345 -0.78 -11.53 11.60
CA THR A 345 0.00 -11.70 12.83
C THR A 345 -0.23 -10.56 13.83
N ILE A 346 -0.34 -9.31 13.37
CA ILE A 346 -0.69 -8.17 14.24
C ILE A 346 -2.06 -8.41 14.90
N HIS A 347 -3.04 -8.91 14.15
CA HIS A 347 -4.37 -9.23 14.69
C HIS A 347 -4.35 -10.39 15.71
N ASP A 348 -3.38 -11.30 15.62
CA ASP A 348 -3.25 -12.43 16.54
C ASP A 348 -2.67 -12.03 17.91
N ILE A 349 -1.98 -10.87 18.01
CA ILE A 349 -1.27 -10.44 19.23
C ILE A 349 -1.79 -9.12 19.84
N ILE A 350 -2.68 -8.42 19.15
CA ILE A 350 -3.19 -7.11 19.55
C ILE A 350 -4.69 -7.20 19.83
N GLU A 351 -5.12 -6.58 20.94
CA GLU A 351 -6.52 -6.46 21.31
C GLU A 351 -7.35 -5.84 20.19
N PRO A 352 -8.62 -6.29 19.95
CA PRO A 352 -9.45 -5.81 18.85
C PRO A 352 -9.55 -4.28 18.78
N GLU A 353 -9.66 -3.60 19.91
CA GLU A 353 -9.82 -2.15 20.00
C GLU A 353 -8.54 -1.37 19.66
N ALA A 354 -7.39 -2.02 19.73
CA ALA A 354 -6.09 -1.42 19.47
C ALA A 354 -5.49 -1.77 18.08
N ARG A 355 -6.15 -2.66 17.32
CA ARG A 355 -5.65 -3.14 16.00
C ARG A 355 -5.44 -2.02 15.00
N SER A 356 -6.40 -1.10 14.88
CA SER A 356 -6.27 0.03 13.94
C SER A 356 -5.11 0.94 14.29
N THR A 357 -4.87 1.21 15.58
CA THR A 357 -3.72 1.99 16.04
C THR A 357 -2.40 1.26 15.77
N ALA A 358 -2.34 -0.06 16.00
CA ALA A 358 -1.15 -0.87 15.69
C ALA A 358 -0.83 -0.86 14.19
N HIS A 359 -1.83 -0.99 13.32
CA HIS A 359 -1.65 -0.84 11.87
C HIS A 359 -1.15 0.54 11.48
N SER A 360 -1.72 1.60 12.05
CA SER A 360 -1.28 2.96 11.75
C SER A 360 0.19 3.19 12.11
N LEU A 361 0.65 2.65 13.26
CA LEU A 361 2.05 2.71 13.67
C LEU A 361 2.96 1.92 12.70
N THR A 362 2.52 0.74 12.27
CA THR A 362 3.26 -0.08 11.31
C THR A 362 3.37 0.63 9.96
N TYR A 363 2.25 1.15 9.41
CA TYR A 363 2.26 1.93 8.17
C TYR A 363 3.11 3.21 8.26
N PHE A 364 3.15 3.85 9.41
CA PHE A 364 4.04 4.99 9.60
C PHE A 364 5.52 4.59 9.45
N ALA A 365 5.93 3.48 10.07
CA ALA A 365 7.29 2.95 9.92
C ALA A 365 7.59 2.55 8.45
N GLU A 366 6.65 1.89 7.77
CA GLU A 366 6.75 1.51 6.37
C GLU A 366 6.90 2.75 5.46
N ASN A 367 6.15 3.82 5.70
CA ASN A 367 6.25 5.05 4.90
C ASN A 367 7.62 5.73 5.03
N ILE A 368 8.23 5.72 6.22
CA ILE A 368 9.58 6.24 6.40
C ILE A 368 10.60 5.41 5.59
N GLY A 369 10.49 4.08 5.64
CA GLY A 369 11.33 3.18 4.83
C GLY A 369 11.12 3.40 3.33
N SER A 370 9.86 3.52 2.91
CA SER A 370 9.49 3.77 1.51
C SER A 370 10.07 5.09 0.98
N ALA A 371 10.05 6.13 1.80
CA ALA A 371 10.64 7.42 1.43
C ALA A 371 12.17 7.36 1.30
N ALA A 372 12.85 6.54 2.09
CA ALA A 372 14.31 6.42 2.04
C ALA A 372 14.81 5.58 0.85
N ALA A 373 14.07 4.54 0.46
CA ALA A 373 14.56 3.48 -0.41
C ALA A 373 14.99 3.94 -1.82
N PRO A 374 14.21 4.71 -2.61
CA PRO A 374 14.61 5.12 -3.96
C PRO A 374 15.83 6.03 -3.97
N PHE A 375 15.95 6.94 -2.99
CA PHE A 375 17.09 7.84 -2.88
C PHE A 375 18.38 7.10 -2.52
N LEU A 376 18.33 6.19 -1.54
CA LEU A 376 19.50 5.38 -1.15
C LEU A 376 19.97 4.49 -2.30
N ALA A 377 19.04 3.90 -3.05
CA ALA A 377 19.38 3.13 -4.24
C ALA A 377 20.05 4.01 -5.31
N GLY A 378 19.54 5.21 -5.55
CA GLY A 378 20.14 6.18 -6.47
C GLY A 378 21.55 6.61 -6.03
N LEU A 379 21.78 6.84 -4.73
CA LEU A 379 23.12 7.18 -4.21
C LEU A 379 24.15 6.05 -4.44
N ILE A 380 23.74 4.80 -4.28
CA ILE A 380 24.62 3.65 -4.56
C ILE A 380 24.84 3.54 -6.07
N ALA A 381 23.79 3.72 -6.88
CA ALA A 381 23.87 3.60 -8.34
C ALA A 381 24.85 4.61 -8.96
N VAL A 382 24.85 5.87 -8.48
CA VAL A 382 25.81 6.91 -8.94
C VAL A 382 27.27 6.50 -8.70
N ARG A 383 27.56 5.75 -7.64
CA ARG A 383 28.92 5.32 -7.28
C ARG A 383 29.33 3.99 -7.88
N SER A 384 28.35 3.20 -8.33
CA SER A 384 28.57 1.84 -8.82
C SER A 384 27.67 1.51 -10.03
N SER A 385 26.52 0.91 -9.82
CA SER A 385 25.52 0.59 -10.83
C SER A 385 24.15 0.33 -10.20
N LEU A 386 23.08 0.31 -10.99
CA LEU A 386 21.74 -0.08 -10.54
C LEU A 386 21.71 -1.54 -10.11
N HIS A 387 22.44 -2.43 -10.81
CA HIS A 387 22.63 -3.83 -10.42
C HIS A 387 23.10 -3.94 -8.96
N VAL A 388 24.21 -3.24 -8.62
CA VAL A 388 24.76 -3.26 -7.26
C VAL A 388 23.80 -2.64 -6.26
N ALA A 389 23.14 -1.53 -6.62
CA ALA A 389 22.18 -0.85 -5.75
C ALA A 389 21.00 -1.76 -5.39
N ILE A 390 20.38 -2.39 -6.39
CA ILE A 390 19.27 -3.33 -6.21
C ILE A 390 19.71 -4.52 -5.37
N LEU A 391 20.86 -5.13 -5.73
CA LEU A 391 21.41 -6.29 -5.05
C LEU A 391 21.68 -5.99 -3.57
N VAL A 392 22.41 -4.93 -3.27
CA VAL A 392 22.81 -4.60 -1.90
C VAL A 392 21.58 -4.25 -1.06
N ILE A 393 20.71 -3.35 -1.53
CA ILE A 393 19.57 -2.91 -0.72
C ILE A 393 18.56 -4.04 -0.54
N CYS A 394 18.12 -4.67 -1.63
CA CYS A 394 17.05 -5.66 -1.52
C CYS A 394 17.49 -6.88 -0.72
N ILE A 395 18.70 -7.39 -0.96
CA ILE A 395 19.17 -8.58 -0.25
C ILE A 395 19.44 -8.27 1.22
N SER A 396 20.16 -7.19 1.53
CA SER A 396 20.46 -6.85 2.93
C SER A 396 19.19 -6.60 3.75
N THR A 397 18.24 -5.85 3.20
CA THR A 397 16.97 -5.57 3.91
C THR A 397 16.12 -6.83 4.06
N TRP A 398 16.06 -7.71 3.06
CA TRP A 398 15.36 -8.99 3.19
C TRP A 398 16.03 -9.93 4.20
N LEU A 399 17.35 -9.99 4.27
CA LEU A 399 18.05 -10.74 5.31
C LEU A 399 17.74 -10.21 6.72
N VAL A 400 17.72 -8.87 6.88
CA VAL A 400 17.29 -8.24 8.13
C VAL A 400 15.82 -8.61 8.45
N CYS A 401 14.92 -8.54 7.46
CA CYS A 401 13.53 -8.95 7.64
C CYS A 401 13.40 -10.43 8.05
N ALA A 402 14.17 -11.33 7.44
CA ALA A 402 14.17 -12.75 7.80
C ALA A 402 14.62 -12.97 9.26
N ALA A 403 15.65 -12.26 9.71
CA ALA A 403 16.13 -12.29 11.09
C ALA A 403 15.08 -11.73 12.07
N LEU A 404 14.42 -10.63 11.69
CA LEU A 404 13.32 -10.05 12.48
C LEU A 404 12.13 -11.01 12.57
N PHE A 405 11.73 -11.65 11.48
CA PHE A 405 10.68 -12.69 11.51
C PHE A 405 11.08 -13.89 12.39
N GLY A 406 12.34 -14.31 12.38
CA GLY A 406 12.86 -15.32 13.29
C GLY A 406 12.69 -14.92 14.76
N SER A 407 13.01 -13.66 15.08
CA SER A 407 12.85 -13.09 16.42
C SER A 407 11.38 -13.00 16.86
N VAL A 408 10.50 -12.60 15.95
CA VAL A 408 9.04 -12.58 16.17
C VAL A 408 8.51 -14.00 16.36
N ALA A 409 8.93 -14.98 15.53
CA ALA A 409 8.49 -16.36 15.63
C ALA A 409 8.80 -17.00 16.99
N TYR A 410 9.88 -16.56 17.65
CA TYR A 410 10.21 -17.00 19.00
C TYR A 410 9.19 -16.49 20.04
N ARG A 411 8.71 -15.25 19.91
CA ARG A 411 7.84 -14.56 20.87
C ARG A 411 6.35 -14.79 20.66
N ILE A 412 5.90 -14.96 19.40
CA ILE A 412 4.49 -15.06 19.00
C ILE A 412 3.66 -16.05 19.83
N PRO A 413 4.10 -17.27 20.15
CA PRO A 413 3.28 -18.18 20.94
C PRO A 413 2.91 -17.63 22.32
N HIS A 414 3.85 -16.94 22.96
CA HIS A 414 3.62 -16.28 24.26
C HIS A 414 2.64 -15.12 24.15
N ASP A 415 2.81 -14.27 23.13
CA ASP A 415 1.98 -13.08 22.95
C ASP A 415 0.52 -13.47 22.58
N ILE A 416 0.34 -14.48 21.74
CA ILE A 416 -0.99 -15.04 21.44
C ILE A 416 -1.64 -15.61 22.71
N GLU A 417 -0.87 -16.30 23.54
CA GLU A 417 -1.40 -16.88 24.77
C GLU A 417 -1.77 -15.79 25.78
N ALA A 418 -0.95 -14.75 25.92
CA ALA A 418 -1.22 -13.61 26.79
C ALA A 418 -2.52 -12.89 26.34
N LEU A 419 -2.68 -12.63 25.04
CA LEU A 419 -3.91 -12.05 24.50
C LEU A 419 -5.14 -12.91 24.79
N ARG A 420 -5.05 -14.24 24.55
CA ARG A 420 -6.17 -15.14 24.80
C ARG A 420 -6.57 -15.20 26.28
N ARG A 421 -5.61 -15.19 27.21
CA ARG A 421 -5.89 -15.11 28.66
C ARG A 421 -6.62 -13.81 29.00
N LEU A 422 -6.12 -12.66 28.49
CA LEU A 422 -6.76 -11.36 28.72
C LEU A 422 -8.22 -11.34 28.20
N MET A 423 -8.45 -11.90 27.02
CA MET A 423 -9.79 -11.96 26.43
C MET A 423 -10.73 -12.89 27.23
N ALA A 424 -10.22 -14.03 27.75
CA ALA A 424 -10.98 -14.93 28.59
C ALA A 424 -11.36 -14.27 29.92
N GLU A 425 -10.41 -13.60 30.60
CA GLU A 425 -10.67 -12.87 31.84
C GLU A 425 -11.73 -11.75 31.66
N ARG A 426 -11.70 -11.05 30.51
CA ARG A 426 -12.73 -10.04 30.18
C ARG A 426 -14.10 -10.69 29.99
N ALA A 427 -14.17 -11.79 29.23
CA ALA A 427 -15.42 -12.50 29.01
C ALA A 427 -16.04 -13.03 30.31
N GLU A 428 -15.22 -13.48 31.27
CA GLU A 428 -15.67 -13.91 32.60
C GLU A 428 -16.24 -12.73 33.41
N ARG A 429 -15.55 -11.57 33.39
CA ARG A 429 -16.03 -10.36 34.09
C ARG A 429 -17.36 -9.85 33.51
N GLU A 430 -17.48 -9.77 32.20
CA GLU A 430 -18.71 -9.35 31.55
C GLU A 430 -19.83 -10.38 31.76
N GLY A 431 -19.54 -11.69 31.67
CA GLY A 431 -20.49 -12.74 31.95
C GLY A 431 -20.97 -12.80 33.40
N SER A 432 -20.18 -12.35 34.37
CA SER A 432 -20.59 -12.23 35.77
C SER A 432 -21.54 -11.05 36.00
N HIS A 433 -21.35 -9.93 35.31
CA HIS A 433 -22.27 -8.77 35.37
C HIS A 433 -23.67 -9.10 34.81
N TRP A 434 -23.79 -9.99 33.83
CA TRP A 434 -25.09 -10.42 33.30
C TRP A 434 -25.78 -11.48 34.15
N ARG A 435 -25.10 -12.07 35.15
CA ARG A 435 -25.68 -13.11 36.06
C ARG A 435 -26.14 -12.55 37.39
N GLU A 436 -25.92 -11.28 37.71
CA GLU A 436 -26.58 -10.67 38.87
C GLU A 436 -28.03 -10.34 38.48
N PRO A 437 -29.02 -11.02 39.07
CA PRO A 437 -30.41 -10.61 38.86
C PRO A 437 -30.57 -9.23 39.48
N SER A 438 -31.16 -8.30 38.72
CA SER A 438 -31.71 -7.09 39.28
C SER A 438 -32.67 -7.48 40.39
N GLN A 439 -32.17 -7.57 41.60
CA GLN A 439 -32.99 -7.46 42.83
C GLN A 439 -33.12 -5.97 43.10
N ALA A 440 -34.14 -5.39 42.52
CA ALA A 440 -34.71 -4.15 43.04
C ALA A 440 -36.19 -4.21 42.68
N ASP A 441 -36.98 -4.43 43.73
CA ASP A 441 -38.45 -4.28 43.79
C ASP A 441 -38.92 -2.94 43.29
#